data_b8e6a0aa2248b3c95f883cb72ffea19e
#
_entry.id   b8e6a0aa2248b3c95f883cb72ffea19e
#
_cell.length_a   1.000
_cell.length_b   1.000
_cell.length_c   1.000
_cell.angle_alpha   90.00
_cell.angle_beta   90.00
_cell.angle_gamma   90.00
#
_symmetry.space_group_name_H-M   'P 1'
#
loop_
_entity.id
_entity.type
_entity.pdbx_description
1 polymer ?
#
loop_
_entity_poly.entity_id
_entity_poly.type
_entity_poly.pdbx_seq_one_letter_code
_entity_poly.pdbx_strand_id
1 'polypeptide(L)'
;MVSLVLGPLLRYVGENAVTVWVETDTPCEVTILGRTGRTFTAHGHHYALVLVDGLPTGSCQEYTVELDGHAVWPLPGSTYPPSVIRTLAPDATVRVVFGSCRHGTPEAIGRQHGYAPDALDTYAQRMTRTDVATWPDVLVLLGDQVYADETSPRTQEFIAARRPLGEPPGAEVADFEEYTQLYYESWGDPDVRWLLSTVPSAMIFDDHDVRDDWNTSQAWRERMQATTWWHSRITGGLTS
;
A
#
# COMPACT_ATOMS: atom_id res chain seq x y z
N MET A 1 15.44 -6.89 17.35
CA MET A 1 13.98 -7.13 17.44
C MET A 1 13.44 -6.92 16.06
N VAL A 2 12.66 -7.85 15.52
CA VAL A 2 12.05 -7.72 14.18
C VAL A 2 11.06 -6.57 14.18
N SER A 3 11.04 -5.81 13.08
CA SER A 3 10.19 -4.62 12.94
C SER A 3 9.21 -4.77 11.77
N LEU A 4 8.00 -4.25 11.94
CA LEU A 4 7.00 -4.13 10.89
C LEU A 4 7.34 -2.90 10.02
N VAL A 5 7.79 -3.14 8.79
CA VAL A 5 8.16 -2.07 7.85
C VAL A 5 6.91 -1.46 7.25
N LEU A 6 6.06 -2.26 6.62
CA LEU A 6 4.82 -1.81 5.98
C LEU A 6 3.67 -2.77 6.26
N GLY A 7 2.44 -2.27 6.15
CA GLY A 7 1.22 -3.00 6.54
C GLY A 7 0.90 -2.84 8.03
N PRO A 8 -0.05 -3.62 8.58
CA PRO A 8 -0.77 -4.67 7.87
C PRO A 8 -1.73 -4.11 6.81
N LEU A 9 -1.91 -4.84 5.71
CA LEU A 9 -2.91 -4.54 4.71
C LEU A 9 -3.91 -5.70 4.61
N LEU A 10 -5.19 -5.43 4.80
CA LEU A 10 -6.24 -6.39 4.48
C LEU A 10 -6.35 -6.50 2.96
N ARG A 11 -6.24 -7.73 2.41
CA ARG A 11 -6.31 -7.96 0.97
C ARG A 11 -7.63 -8.62 0.58
N TYR A 12 -7.83 -9.85 0.92
CA TYR A 12 -9.08 -10.56 0.69
C TYR A 12 -9.85 -10.67 2.00
N VAL A 13 -11.15 -10.45 1.93
CA VAL A 13 -12.10 -10.75 3.01
C VAL A 13 -13.30 -11.48 2.42
N GLY A 14 -13.53 -12.69 2.92
CA GLY A 14 -14.68 -13.53 2.61
C GLY A 14 -15.63 -13.68 3.79
N GLU A 15 -16.48 -14.70 3.73
CA GLU A 15 -17.44 -14.99 4.80
C GLU A 15 -16.77 -15.53 6.08
N ASN A 16 -15.68 -16.27 5.95
CA ASN A 16 -15.03 -16.98 7.08
C ASN A 16 -13.50 -17.00 7.00
N ALA A 17 -12.91 -16.29 6.05
CA ALA A 17 -11.47 -16.23 5.89
C ALA A 17 -11.04 -14.86 5.34
N VAL A 18 -9.82 -14.45 5.72
CA VAL A 18 -9.21 -13.21 5.25
C VAL A 18 -7.72 -13.43 4.97
N THR A 19 -7.14 -12.58 4.13
CA THR A 19 -5.69 -12.51 3.98
C THR A 19 -5.18 -11.15 4.41
N VAL A 20 -4.09 -11.16 5.17
CA VAL A 20 -3.41 -9.95 5.65
C VAL A 20 -1.96 -9.99 5.16
N TRP A 21 -1.57 -8.93 4.48
CA TRP A 21 -0.21 -8.76 3.98
C TRP A 21 0.59 -7.87 4.93
N VAL A 22 1.86 -8.21 5.13
CA VAL A 22 2.85 -7.41 5.89
C VAL A 22 4.22 -7.48 5.25
N GLU A 23 5.03 -6.44 5.46
CA GLU A 23 6.47 -6.42 5.20
C GLU A 23 7.24 -6.22 6.50
N THR A 24 8.36 -6.94 6.65
CA THR A 24 9.22 -6.93 7.83
C THR A 24 10.67 -6.66 7.46
N ASP A 25 11.46 -6.14 8.39
CA ASP A 25 12.88 -5.83 8.18
C ASP A 25 13.78 -7.09 8.11
N THR A 26 13.33 -8.20 8.68
CA THR A 26 14.06 -9.48 8.69
C THR A 26 13.08 -10.65 8.62
N PRO A 27 13.53 -11.85 8.17
CA PRO A 27 12.68 -13.04 8.17
C PRO A 27 12.16 -13.38 9.56
N CYS A 28 10.85 -13.65 9.65
CA CYS A 28 10.20 -13.98 10.93
C CYS A 28 8.93 -14.80 10.74
N GLU A 29 8.35 -15.23 11.87
CA GLU A 29 6.98 -15.72 11.94
C GLU A 29 6.01 -14.57 12.22
N VAL A 30 4.91 -14.50 11.47
CA VAL A 30 3.85 -13.49 11.62
C VAL A 30 2.61 -14.17 12.16
N THR A 31 2.05 -13.66 13.26
CA THR A 31 0.83 -14.20 13.89
C THR A 31 -0.28 -13.14 13.87
N ILE A 32 -1.47 -13.56 13.43
CA ILE A 32 -2.70 -12.74 13.40
C ILE A 32 -3.87 -13.61 13.82
N LEU A 33 -4.60 -13.22 14.88
CA LEU A 33 -5.72 -13.99 15.45
C LEU A 33 -5.39 -15.48 15.66
N GLY A 34 -4.17 -15.78 16.09
CA GLY A 34 -3.69 -17.15 16.33
C GLY A 34 -3.38 -17.96 15.07
N ARG A 35 -3.45 -17.38 13.88
CA ARG A 35 -2.95 -17.99 12.64
C ARG A 35 -1.57 -17.47 12.33
N THR A 36 -0.69 -18.36 11.90
CA THR A 36 0.72 -18.04 11.65
C THR A 36 1.06 -18.17 10.17
N GLY A 37 1.95 -17.29 9.69
CA GLY A 37 2.60 -17.38 8.40
C GLY A 37 4.08 -17.06 8.55
N ARG A 38 4.93 -17.62 7.70
CA ARG A 38 6.34 -17.25 7.62
C ARG A 38 6.58 -16.27 6.49
N THR A 39 7.48 -15.33 6.70
CA THR A 39 7.91 -14.44 5.64
C THR A 39 8.65 -15.23 4.55
N PHE A 40 8.44 -14.80 3.32
CA PHE A 40 9.27 -15.13 2.15
C PHE A 40 10.08 -13.92 1.72
N THR A 41 11.17 -14.16 1.01
CA THR A 41 12.05 -13.07 0.55
C THR A 41 11.88 -12.88 -0.95
N ALA A 42 11.64 -11.64 -1.36
CA ALA A 42 11.64 -11.21 -2.76
C ALA A 42 12.40 -9.88 -2.86
N HIS A 43 13.30 -9.76 -3.82
CA HIS A 43 14.15 -8.56 -4.04
C HIS A 43 14.90 -8.06 -2.79
N GLY A 44 15.20 -8.95 -1.82
CA GLY A 44 15.85 -8.55 -0.56
C GLY A 44 14.90 -8.13 0.56
N HIS A 45 13.62 -7.96 0.27
CA HIS A 45 12.56 -7.63 1.23
C HIS A 45 11.87 -8.89 1.75
N HIS A 46 11.24 -8.80 2.92
CA HIS A 46 10.63 -9.92 3.62
C HIS A 46 9.13 -9.69 3.79
N TYR A 47 8.32 -10.48 3.09
CA TYR A 47 6.87 -10.34 3.05
C TYR A 47 6.17 -11.57 3.63
N ALA A 48 5.01 -11.38 4.24
CA ALA A 48 4.10 -12.45 4.54
C ALA A 48 2.68 -12.12 4.08
N LEU A 49 1.97 -13.15 3.59
CA LEU A 49 0.54 -13.12 3.36
C LEU A 49 -0.08 -14.16 4.28
N VAL A 50 -0.62 -13.72 5.41
CA VAL A 50 -1.20 -14.60 6.42
C VAL A 50 -2.67 -14.86 6.08
N LEU A 51 -3.01 -16.15 5.90
CA LEU A 51 -4.39 -16.60 5.79
C LEU A 51 -4.97 -16.80 7.20
N VAL A 52 -5.99 -16.05 7.53
CA VAL A 52 -6.76 -16.21 8.78
C VAL A 52 -8.12 -16.80 8.42
N ASP A 53 -8.30 -18.08 8.69
CA ASP A 53 -9.51 -18.86 8.41
C ASP A 53 -10.27 -19.24 9.68
N GLY A 54 -11.48 -19.80 9.51
CA GLY A 54 -12.33 -20.23 10.62
C GLY A 54 -12.96 -19.08 11.39
N LEU A 55 -13.04 -17.89 10.79
CA LEU A 55 -13.72 -16.74 11.38
C LEU A 55 -15.24 -16.91 11.31
N PRO A 56 -15.98 -16.41 12.30
CA PRO A 56 -17.45 -16.39 12.23
C PRO A 56 -17.91 -15.49 11.06
N THR A 57 -18.91 -15.96 10.33
CA THR A 57 -19.53 -15.23 9.23
C THR A 57 -20.24 -13.96 9.76
N GLY A 58 -20.11 -12.85 9.06
CA GLY A 58 -20.75 -11.58 9.42
C GLY A 58 -20.24 -11.01 10.75
N SER A 59 -19.02 -11.33 11.15
CA SER A 59 -18.42 -10.89 12.40
C SER A 59 -17.52 -9.66 12.21
N CYS A 60 -17.30 -8.93 13.31
CA CYS A 60 -16.32 -7.85 13.40
C CYS A 60 -15.38 -8.17 14.56
N GLN A 61 -14.10 -8.34 14.27
CA GLN A 61 -13.09 -8.72 15.26
C GLN A 61 -11.90 -7.77 15.20
N GLU A 62 -11.51 -7.21 16.34
CA GLU A 62 -10.24 -6.50 16.49
C GLU A 62 -9.09 -7.50 16.34
N TYR A 63 -7.97 -7.04 15.77
CA TYR A 63 -6.79 -7.87 15.63
C TYR A 63 -5.48 -7.11 15.90
N THR A 64 -4.48 -7.87 16.24
CA THR A 64 -3.10 -7.41 16.39
C THR A 64 -2.21 -8.18 15.42
N VAL A 65 -1.03 -7.64 15.13
CA VAL A 65 0.04 -8.39 14.43
C VAL A 65 1.17 -8.62 15.41
N GLU A 66 1.62 -9.87 15.50
CA GLU A 66 2.79 -10.26 16.26
C GLU A 66 3.89 -10.77 15.30
N LEU A 67 5.12 -10.37 15.59
CA LEU A 67 6.32 -10.87 14.92
C LEU A 67 7.16 -11.64 15.95
N ASP A 68 7.41 -12.94 15.70
CA ASP A 68 8.09 -13.83 16.62
C ASP A 68 7.53 -13.75 18.06
N GLY A 69 6.19 -13.67 18.19
CA GLY A 69 5.47 -13.58 19.46
C GLY A 69 5.47 -12.21 20.12
N HIS A 70 5.95 -11.16 19.45
CA HIS A 70 5.94 -9.79 19.97
C HIS A 70 4.94 -8.95 19.20
N ALA A 71 3.99 -8.31 19.90
CA ALA A 71 3.01 -7.43 19.28
C ALA A 71 3.69 -6.18 18.70
N VAL A 72 3.43 -5.92 17.40
CA VAL A 72 3.98 -4.79 16.64
C VAL A 72 2.89 -3.91 16.02
N TRP A 73 1.66 -4.39 15.95
CA TRP A 73 0.49 -3.64 15.50
C TRP A 73 -0.66 -3.80 16.48
N PRO A 74 -1.37 -2.72 16.86
CA PRO A 74 -1.13 -1.33 16.42
C PRO A 74 0.25 -0.80 16.81
N LEU A 75 0.73 0.20 16.06
CA LEU A 75 2.02 0.83 16.36
C LEU A 75 2.02 1.45 17.76
N PRO A 76 3.14 1.42 18.49
CA PRO A 76 3.24 2.04 19.81
C PRO A 76 2.83 3.53 19.78
N GLY A 77 1.92 3.91 20.67
CA GLY A 77 1.40 5.28 20.74
C GLY A 77 0.34 5.62 19.69
N SER A 78 -0.15 4.66 18.92
CA SER A 78 -1.26 4.87 17.99
C SER A 78 -2.49 5.42 18.70
N THR A 79 -3.09 6.45 18.12
CA THR A 79 -4.37 7.05 18.58
C THR A 79 -5.56 6.64 17.72
N TYR A 80 -5.34 5.82 16.70
CA TYR A 80 -6.39 5.29 15.86
C TYR A 80 -7.24 4.25 16.59
N PRO A 81 -8.51 4.09 16.21
CA PRO A 81 -9.29 2.95 16.66
C PRO A 81 -8.58 1.62 16.34
N PRO A 82 -8.84 0.55 17.11
CA PRO A 82 -8.31 -0.77 16.79
C PRO A 82 -8.64 -1.16 15.34
N SER A 83 -7.67 -1.76 14.64
CA SER A 83 -7.92 -2.34 13.34
C SER A 83 -8.84 -3.55 13.47
N VAL A 84 -9.80 -3.68 12.56
CA VAL A 84 -10.80 -4.74 12.60
C VAL A 84 -10.83 -5.56 11.31
N ILE A 85 -11.16 -6.83 11.44
CA ILE A 85 -11.54 -7.72 10.35
C ILE A 85 -13.06 -7.87 10.40
N ARG A 86 -13.76 -7.50 9.32
CA ARG A 86 -15.20 -7.63 9.18
C ARG A 86 -15.52 -8.64 8.09
N THR A 87 -15.86 -9.87 8.49
CA THR A 87 -16.23 -10.92 7.54
C THR A 87 -17.59 -10.63 6.90
N LEU A 88 -17.75 -11.03 5.65
CA LEU A 88 -18.99 -10.83 4.91
C LEU A 88 -20.09 -11.75 5.47
N ALA A 89 -21.32 -11.24 5.53
CA ALA A 89 -22.51 -12.07 5.77
C ALA A 89 -23.14 -12.45 4.42
N PRO A 90 -23.72 -13.66 4.29
CA PRO A 90 -24.52 -14.00 3.13
C PRO A 90 -25.64 -12.96 2.93
N ASP A 91 -25.91 -12.61 1.68
CA ASP A 91 -26.96 -11.66 1.28
C ASP A 91 -26.83 -10.24 1.86
N ALA A 92 -25.69 -9.90 2.48
CA ALA A 92 -25.44 -8.54 2.97
C ALA A 92 -25.23 -7.56 1.81
N THR A 93 -25.70 -6.33 2.00
CA THR A 93 -25.35 -5.24 1.10
C THR A 93 -23.89 -4.87 1.31
N VAL A 94 -23.09 -4.90 0.26
CA VAL A 94 -21.67 -4.52 0.28
C VAL A 94 -21.52 -3.04 -0.05
N ARG A 95 -20.85 -2.31 0.81
CA ARG A 95 -20.50 -0.90 0.60
C ARG A 95 -19.12 -0.80 -0.01
N VAL A 96 -19.05 -0.35 -1.25
CA VAL A 96 -17.81 -0.17 -2.01
C VAL A 96 -17.44 1.29 -2.04
N VAL A 97 -16.18 1.60 -1.71
CA VAL A 97 -15.56 2.90 -1.98
C VAL A 97 -14.48 2.68 -3.04
N PHE A 98 -14.41 3.54 -4.03
CA PHE A 98 -13.44 3.43 -5.10
C PHE A 98 -12.92 4.81 -5.50
N GLY A 99 -11.72 4.85 -6.08
CA GLY A 99 -11.08 6.04 -6.61
C GLY A 99 -9.81 5.71 -7.36
N SER A 100 -9.27 6.70 -8.05
CA SER A 100 -7.99 6.66 -8.79
C SER A 100 -7.24 7.97 -8.61
N CYS A 101 -6.03 8.05 -9.19
CA CYS A 101 -5.27 9.31 -9.31
C CYS A 101 -5.03 9.98 -7.95
N ARG A 102 -4.61 9.18 -6.97
CA ARG A 102 -4.28 9.68 -5.64
C ARG A 102 -2.88 10.29 -5.62
N HIS A 103 -2.80 11.58 -5.43
CA HIS A 103 -1.52 12.24 -5.17
C HIS A 103 -1.27 12.32 -3.65
N GLY A 104 -0.45 11.39 -3.13
CA GLY A 104 -0.12 11.27 -1.70
C GLY A 104 0.88 12.32 -1.20
N THR A 105 0.63 13.60 -1.49
CA THR A 105 1.52 14.69 -1.07
C THR A 105 1.08 15.23 0.29
N PRO A 106 2.00 15.43 1.25
CA PRO A 106 1.69 16.08 2.52
C PRO A 106 0.94 17.39 2.31
N GLU A 107 -0.10 17.64 3.10
CA GLU A 107 -1.04 18.76 2.94
C GLU A 107 -0.33 20.11 2.75
N ALA A 108 0.78 20.36 3.47
CA ALA A 108 1.54 21.59 3.37
C ALA A 108 2.18 21.78 1.99
N ILE A 109 2.65 20.70 1.35
CA ILE A 109 3.26 20.72 0.01
C ILE A 109 2.16 20.76 -1.05
N GLY A 110 1.09 19.99 -0.89
CA GLY A 110 -0.06 19.97 -1.79
C GLY A 110 -0.69 21.35 -1.95
N ARG A 111 -0.85 22.10 -0.86
CA ARG A 111 -1.34 23.49 -0.91
C ARG A 111 -0.45 24.43 -1.73
N GLN A 112 0.86 24.25 -1.70
CA GLN A 112 1.78 25.06 -2.50
C GLN A 112 1.65 24.76 -4.01
N HIS A 113 1.30 23.53 -4.36
CA HIS A 113 1.10 23.09 -5.74
C HIS A 113 -0.36 23.16 -6.22
N GLY A 114 -1.29 23.62 -5.36
CA GLY A 114 -2.70 23.75 -5.70
C GLY A 114 -3.49 22.44 -5.66
N TYR A 115 -2.92 21.38 -5.10
CA TYR A 115 -3.63 20.10 -4.91
C TYR A 115 -4.64 20.17 -3.75
N ALA A 116 -5.73 19.46 -3.91
CA ALA A 116 -6.68 19.21 -2.82
C ALA A 116 -6.05 18.33 -1.74
N PRO A 117 -6.60 18.31 -0.51
CA PRO A 117 -6.19 17.33 0.51
C PRO A 117 -6.32 15.90 -0.02
N ASP A 118 -5.43 15.02 0.42
CA ASP A 118 -5.47 13.61 0.08
C ASP A 118 -6.84 12.99 0.46
N ALA A 119 -7.48 12.36 -0.52
CA ALA A 119 -8.80 11.79 -0.34
C ALA A 119 -8.79 10.59 0.62
N LEU A 120 -7.73 9.76 0.62
CA LEU A 120 -7.63 8.61 1.52
C LEU A 120 -7.37 9.05 2.96
N ASP A 121 -6.50 10.03 3.19
CA ASP A 121 -6.28 10.61 4.53
C ASP A 121 -7.56 11.19 5.08
N THR A 122 -8.22 12.03 4.29
CA THR A 122 -9.50 12.66 4.67
C THR A 122 -10.57 11.60 4.97
N TYR A 123 -10.60 10.52 4.18
CA TYR A 123 -11.55 9.43 4.37
C TYR A 123 -11.22 8.63 5.64
N ALA A 124 -9.96 8.31 5.88
CA ALA A 124 -9.50 7.64 7.10
C ALA A 124 -9.86 8.47 8.34
N GLN A 125 -9.54 9.76 8.35
CA GLN A 125 -9.88 10.66 9.44
C GLN A 125 -11.40 10.76 9.69
N ARG A 126 -12.22 10.71 8.65
CA ARG A 126 -13.67 10.61 8.78
C ARG A 126 -14.08 9.30 9.44
N MET A 127 -13.49 8.17 9.03
CA MET A 127 -13.81 6.85 9.60
C MET A 127 -13.49 6.78 11.09
N THR A 128 -12.39 7.38 11.56
CA THR A 128 -12.06 7.39 13.00
C THR A 128 -13.13 8.04 13.89
N ARG A 129 -14.03 8.83 13.29
CA ARG A 129 -15.09 9.58 13.99
C ARG A 129 -16.49 9.01 13.75
N THR A 130 -16.61 7.90 13.07
CA THR A 130 -17.88 7.29 12.69
C THR A 130 -17.96 5.84 13.20
N ASP A 131 -19.19 5.34 13.34
CA ASP A 131 -19.45 3.96 13.73
C ASP A 131 -18.90 2.98 12.70
N VAL A 132 -18.26 1.90 13.16
CA VAL A 132 -17.71 0.82 12.34
C VAL A 132 -18.74 0.21 11.37
N ALA A 133 -20.01 0.20 11.75
CA ALA A 133 -21.10 -0.26 10.88
C ALA A 133 -21.32 0.63 9.63
N THR A 134 -20.76 1.85 9.63
CA THR A 134 -20.85 2.77 8.48
C THR A 134 -19.61 2.71 7.58
N TRP A 135 -18.58 2.00 7.97
CA TRP A 135 -17.34 1.88 7.20
C TRP A 135 -17.56 1.08 5.91
N PRO A 136 -16.76 1.29 4.87
CA PRO A 136 -16.86 0.51 3.64
C PRO A 136 -16.42 -0.94 3.89
N ASP A 137 -17.00 -1.85 3.13
CA ASP A 137 -16.65 -3.28 3.18
C ASP A 137 -15.48 -3.60 2.25
N VAL A 138 -15.24 -2.76 1.24
CA VAL A 138 -14.11 -2.86 0.33
C VAL A 138 -13.72 -1.50 -0.23
N LEU A 139 -12.41 -1.29 -0.38
CA LEU A 139 -11.79 -0.17 -1.07
C LEU A 139 -11.22 -0.68 -2.40
N VAL A 140 -11.60 -0.04 -3.51
CA VAL A 140 -11.09 -0.37 -4.85
C VAL A 140 -10.28 0.82 -5.36
N LEU A 141 -8.98 0.63 -5.52
CA LEU A 141 -8.05 1.62 -6.04
C LEU A 141 -7.82 1.33 -7.53
N LEU A 142 -8.27 2.26 -8.37
CA LEU A 142 -8.38 2.07 -9.82
C LEU A 142 -7.20 2.69 -10.60
N GLY A 143 -6.01 2.59 -10.02
CA GLY A 143 -4.76 3.06 -10.63
C GLY A 143 -4.26 4.37 -10.04
N ASP A 144 -3.02 4.71 -10.42
CA ASP A 144 -2.24 5.82 -9.88
C ASP A 144 -2.15 5.79 -8.34
N GLN A 145 -1.70 4.63 -7.86
CA GLN A 145 -1.43 4.45 -6.43
C GLN A 145 -0.22 5.26 -6.00
N VAL A 146 0.74 5.36 -6.91
CA VAL A 146 1.98 6.11 -6.78
C VAL A 146 2.30 6.77 -8.13
N TYR A 147 3.07 7.86 -8.09
CA TYR A 147 3.52 8.60 -9.26
C TYR A 147 5.00 8.33 -9.50
N ALA A 148 5.31 7.32 -10.32
CA ALA A 148 6.68 6.90 -10.60
C ALA A 148 7.45 7.90 -11.48
N ASP A 149 6.74 8.79 -12.16
CA ASP A 149 7.24 9.85 -13.04
C ASP A 149 7.17 11.25 -12.40
N GLU A 150 6.42 11.43 -11.30
CA GLU A 150 6.32 12.69 -10.55
C GLU A 150 6.67 12.46 -9.07
N THR A 151 7.94 12.22 -8.79
CA THR A 151 8.39 11.84 -7.45
C THR A 151 8.46 13.03 -6.49
N SER A 152 8.21 12.77 -5.21
CA SER A 152 8.35 13.75 -4.13
C SER A 152 9.81 14.16 -3.91
N PRO A 153 10.09 15.31 -3.25
CA PRO A 153 11.43 15.68 -2.85
C PRO A 153 12.14 14.59 -2.01
N ARG A 154 11.42 13.90 -1.12
CA ARG A 154 11.96 12.81 -0.30
C ARG A 154 12.39 11.61 -1.15
N THR A 155 11.55 11.21 -2.10
CA THR A 155 11.90 10.15 -3.05
C THR A 155 13.05 10.58 -3.94
N GLN A 156 13.12 11.84 -4.39
CA GLN A 156 14.27 12.35 -5.16
C GLN A 156 15.57 12.33 -4.38
N GLU A 157 15.56 12.64 -3.08
CA GLU A 157 16.71 12.50 -2.20
C GLU A 157 17.18 11.03 -2.12
N PHE A 158 16.23 10.09 -1.99
CA PHE A 158 16.54 8.66 -1.99
C PHE A 158 17.17 8.23 -3.33
N ILE A 159 16.61 8.64 -4.47
CA ILE A 159 17.13 8.37 -5.81
C ILE A 159 18.53 8.96 -5.96
N ALA A 160 18.75 10.22 -5.55
CA ALA A 160 20.02 10.93 -5.66
C ALA A 160 21.16 10.25 -4.87
N ALA A 161 20.81 9.57 -3.77
CA ALA A 161 21.78 8.78 -3.00
C ALA A 161 22.19 7.46 -3.71
N ARG A 162 21.43 7.01 -4.72
CA ARG A 162 21.65 5.76 -5.45
C ARG A 162 22.23 5.97 -6.85
N ARG A 163 21.82 7.04 -7.54
CA ARG A 163 22.24 7.36 -8.91
C ARG A 163 22.16 8.85 -9.21
N PRO A 164 22.90 9.34 -10.25
CA PRO A 164 22.83 10.72 -10.67
C PRO A 164 21.46 11.11 -11.23
N LEU A 165 20.85 12.19 -10.72
CA LEU A 165 19.60 12.73 -11.29
C LEU A 165 19.81 13.45 -12.64
N GLY A 166 21.03 13.76 -13.03
CA GLY A 166 21.36 14.38 -14.32
C GLY A 166 21.34 13.41 -15.51
N GLU A 167 21.19 12.10 -15.24
CA GLU A 167 21.11 11.05 -16.25
C GLU A 167 19.69 10.47 -16.30
N PRO A 168 19.19 10.10 -17.50
CA PRO A 168 17.86 9.49 -17.62
C PRO A 168 17.73 8.21 -16.75
N PRO A 169 16.56 8.00 -16.11
CA PRO A 169 15.31 8.75 -16.18
C PRO A 169 15.24 10.01 -15.29
N GLY A 170 16.34 10.50 -14.76
CA GLY A 170 16.35 11.69 -13.93
C GLY A 170 15.74 11.44 -12.55
N ALA A 171 14.79 12.27 -12.15
CA ALA A 171 14.08 12.14 -10.88
C ALA A 171 12.95 11.09 -10.92
N GLU A 172 12.63 10.53 -12.09
CA GLU A 172 11.63 9.46 -12.20
C GLU A 172 12.20 8.13 -11.67
N VAL A 173 11.33 7.24 -11.17
CA VAL A 173 11.72 5.92 -10.65
C VAL A 173 12.33 5.04 -11.75
N ALA A 174 13.38 4.30 -11.43
CA ALA A 174 14.09 3.44 -12.38
C ALA A 174 14.04 1.95 -12.05
N ASP A 175 13.85 1.56 -10.80
CA ASP A 175 13.95 0.17 -10.37
C ASP A 175 13.02 -0.17 -9.20
N PHE A 176 13.01 -1.44 -8.81
CA PHE A 176 12.19 -1.96 -7.71
C PHE A 176 12.42 -1.23 -6.38
N GLU A 177 13.66 -0.93 -6.01
CA GLU A 177 13.96 -0.26 -4.75
C GLU A 177 13.42 1.17 -4.71
N GLU A 178 13.44 1.86 -5.84
CA GLU A 178 12.88 3.20 -5.96
C GLU A 178 11.33 3.15 -5.94
N TYR A 179 10.70 2.11 -6.48
CA TYR A 179 9.26 1.84 -6.30
C TYR A 179 8.92 1.54 -4.84
N THR A 180 9.72 0.72 -4.17
CA THR A 180 9.52 0.43 -2.75
C THR A 180 9.52 1.70 -1.91
N GLN A 181 10.41 2.66 -2.21
CA GLN A 181 10.43 3.96 -1.54
C GLN A 181 9.13 4.75 -1.77
N LEU A 182 8.54 4.72 -2.98
CA LEU A 182 7.24 5.34 -3.25
C LEU A 182 6.13 4.75 -2.36
N TYR A 183 6.08 3.41 -2.27
CA TYR A 183 5.08 2.74 -1.44
C TYR A 183 5.30 2.98 0.05
N TYR A 184 6.55 3.07 0.51
CA TYR A 184 6.84 3.45 1.90
C TYR A 184 6.35 4.87 2.22
N GLU A 185 6.47 5.78 1.29
CA GLU A 185 5.99 7.13 1.44
C GLU A 185 4.45 7.20 1.39
N SER A 186 3.83 6.52 0.42
CA SER A 186 2.39 6.54 0.18
C SER A 186 1.60 5.76 1.21
N TRP A 187 1.96 4.49 1.45
CA TRP A 187 1.21 3.58 2.35
C TRP A 187 1.74 3.56 3.77
N GLY A 188 2.92 4.15 4.00
CA GLY A 188 3.46 4.40 5.34
C GLY A 188 2.84 5.62 6.03
N ASP A 189 2.09 6.46 5.31
CA ASP A 189 1.29 7.53 5.92
C ASP A 189 0.37 6.96 6.99
N PRO A 190 0.31 7.52 8.21
CA PRO A 190 -0.43 6.95 9.32
C PRO A 190 -1.92 6.76 9.07
N ASP A 191 -2.58 7.71 8.39
CA ASP A 191 -4.02 7.65 8.05
C ASP A 191 -4.28 6.55 7.03
N VAL A 192 -3.48 6.49 5.96
CA VAL A 192 -3.59 5.47 4.91
C VAL A 192 -3.25 4.09 5.45
N ARG A 193 -2.19 3.96 6.23
CA ARG A 193 -1.76 2.69 6.83
C ARG A 193 -2.86 2.10 7.73
N TRP A 194 -3.48 2.93 8.58
CA TRP A 194 -4.61 2.50 9.40
C TRP A 194 -5.82 2.14 8.54
N LEU A 195 -6.16 2.92 7.51
CA LEU A 195 -7.26 2.62 6.58
C LEU A 195 -7.07 1.24 5.93
N LEU A 196 -5.88 0.99 5.36
CA LEU A 196 -5.57 -0.27 4.68
C LEU A 196 -5.48 -1.47 5.64
N SER A 197 -5.21 -1.23 6.93
CA SER A 197 -5.27 -2.27 7.95
C SER A 197 -6.70 -2.67 8.35
N THR A 198 -7.68 -1.87 8.00
CA THR A 198 -9.07 -1.98 8.50
C THR A 198 -10.07 -2.26 7.38
N VAL A 199 -9.80 -1.75 6.18
CA VAL A 199 -10.65 -1.95 5.00
C VAL A 199 -9.91 -2.82 3.98
N PRO A 200 -10.47 -3.96 3.58
CA PRO A 200 -9.88 -4.79 2.53
C PRO A 200 -9.78 -3.99 1.23
N SER A 201 -8.63 -4.10 0.57
CA SER A 201 -8.35 -3.32 -0.62
C SER A 201 -8.01 -4.21 -1.81
N ALA A 202 -8.61 -3.89 -2.95
CA ALA A 202 -8.23 -4.38 -4.27
C ALA A 202 -7.64 -3.22 -5.07
N MET A 203 -6.59 -3.51 -5.84
CA MET A 203 -5.83 -2.49 -6.57
C MET A 203 -5.56 -2.95 -7.99
N ILE A 204 -5.55 -1.99 -8.92
CA ILE A 204 -5.07 -2.14 -10.28
C ILE A 204 -4.13 -0.97 -10.55
N PHE A 205 -3.12 -1.12 -11.38
CA PHE A 205 -2.25 -0.02 -11.77
C PHE A 205 -2.82 0.75 -12.97
N ASP A 206 -2.39 2.01 -13.13
CA ASP A 206 -2.64 2.84 -14.33
C ASP A 206 -1.32 3.48 -14.78
N ASP A 207 -1.38 4.52 -15.61
CA ASP A 207 -0.20 4.98 -16.33
C ASP A 207 0.86 5.63 -15.44
N HIS A 208 0.53 6.48 -14.49
CA HIS A 208 1.50 7.10 -13.57
C HIS A 208 2.18 6.11 -12.60
N ASP A 209 1.56 4.96 -12.32
CA ASP A 209 2.24 3.87 -11.61
C ASP A 209 3.46 3.35 -12.40
N VAL A 210 3.49 3.62 -13.71
CA VAL A 210 4.61 3.30 -14.59
C VAL A 210 5.20 4.57 -15.19
N ARG A 211 4.45 5.27 -16.04
CA ARG A 211 4.77 6.56 -16.65
C ARG A 211 3.55 7.11 -17.38
N ASP A 212 3.27 8.41 -17.23
CA ASP A 212 2.21 9.12 -17.94
C ASP A 212 2.16 8.76 -19.42
N ASP A 213 0.98 8.41 -19.89
CA ASP A 213 0.72 7.99 -21.28
C ASP A 213 1.65 6.85 -21.79
N TRP A 214 2.14 5.95 -20.93
CA TRP A 214 3.02 4.88 -21.36
C TRP A 214 2.33 3.94 -22.35
N ASN A 215 3.12 3.34 -23.24
CA ASN A 215 2.67 2.34 -24.20
C ASN A 215 1.66 2.85 -25.26
N THR A 216 1.51 4.16 -25.45
CA THR A 216 0.50 4.78 -26.32
C THR A 216 0.75 4.59 -27.83
N SER A 217 1.99 4.36 -28.24
CA SER A 217 2.32 4.15 -29.64
C SER A 217 3.52 3.21 -29.85
N GLN A 218 3.63 2.63 -31.04
CA GLN A 218 4.79 1.81 -31.40
C GLN A 218 6.10 2.62 -31.32
N ALA A 219 6.11 3.85 -31.84
CA ALA A 219 7.29 4.70 -31.82
C ALA A 219 7.70 5.08 -30.38
N TRP A 220 6.73 5.26 -29.48
CA TRP A 220 7.02 5.47 -28.07
C TRP A 220 7.66 4.22 -27.44
N ARG A 221 7.08 3.03 -27.67
CA ARG A 221 7.61 1.76 -27.17
C ARG A 221 9.05 1.49 -27.64
N GLU A 222 9.32 1.70 -28.93
CA GLU A 222 10.66 1.54 -29.50
C GLU A 222 11.68 2.47 -28.83
N ARG A 223 11.31 3.72 -28.58
CA ARG A 223 12.16 4.67 -27.87
C ARG A 223 12.45 4.22 -26.44
N MET A 224 11.44 3.78 -25.69
CA MET A 224 11.62 3.34 -24.30
C MET A 224 12.47 2.07 -24.24
N GLN A 225 12.20 1.09 -25.10
CA GLN A 225 12.97 -0.15 -25.18
C GLN A 225 14.44 0.07 -25.56
N ALA A 226 14.76 1.14 -26.24
CA ALA A 226 16.13 1.52 -26.57
C ALA A 226 16.89 2.15 -25.39
N THR A 227 16.22 2.48 -24.28
CA THR A 227 16.88 3.02 -23.08
C THR A 227 17.39 1.89 -22.17
N THR A 228 18.41 2.18 -21.37
CA THR A 228 19.03 1.20 -20.46
C THR A 228 18.22 0.95 -19.19
N TRP A 229 17.32 1.86 -18.84
CA TRP A 229 16.58 1.86 -17.57
C TRP A 229 15.12 1.37 -17.70
N TRP A 230 14.51 1.40 -18.89
CA TRP A 230 13.09 1.10 -19.08
C TRP A 230 12.69 -0.31 -18.62
N HIS A 231 13.53 -1.30 -18.92
CA HIS A 231 13.25 -2.69 -18.55
C HIS A 231 13.17 -2.85 -17.01
N SER A 232 14.12 -2.26 -16.29
CA SER A 232 14.12 -2.31 -14.83
C SER A 232 12.91 -1.58 -14.24
N ARG A 233 12.53 -0.43 -14.81
CA ARG A 233 11.37 0.34 -14.39
C ARG A 233 10.08 -0.46 -14.55
N ILE A 234 9.78 -0.97 -15.76
CA ILE A 234 8.54 -1.71 -16.01
C ILE A 234 8.48 -3.00 -15.18
N THR A 235 9.61 -3.71 -15.03
CA THR A 235 9.67 -4.90 -14.19
C THR A 235 9.49 -4.52 -12.72
N GLY A 236 10.16 -3.48 -12.24
CA GLY A 236 10.03 -2.97 -10.89
C GLY A 236 8.58 -2.59 -10.56
N GLY A 237 7.93 -1.80 -11.42
CA GLY A 237 6.54 -1.39 -11.22
C GLY A 237 5.52 -2.53 -11.22
N LEU A 238 5.75 -3.58 -12.01
CA LEU A 238 4.85 -4.75 -12.04
C LEU A 238 5.10 -5.75 -10.91
N THR A 239 6.18 -5.62 -10.16
CA THR A 239 6.57 -6.56 -9.09
C THR A 239 6.63 -5.95 -7.69
N SER A 240 6.51 -4.62 -7.60
CA SER A 240 6.48 -3.85 -6.33
C SER A 240 5.13 -3.88 -5.62
#